data_3dcad08c55681ad0e10f690d2c2a1f9d
#
_entry.id   3dcad08c55681ad0e10f690d2c2a1f9d
#
_cell.length_a   1.000
_cell.length_b   1.000
_cell.length_c   1.000
_cell.angle_alpha   90.00
_cell.angle_beta   90.00
_cell.angle_gamma   90.00
#
_symmetry.space_group_name_H-M   'P 1'
#
loop_
_entity.id
_entity.type
_entity.pdbx_description
1 polymer ?
#
loop_
_entity_poly.entity_id
_entity_poly.type
_entity_poly.pdbx_seq_one_letter_code
_entity_poly.pdbx_strand_id
1 'polypeptide(L)'
;MIFAVMLVLLVLGSLLFHWLSPWYLTPLASNWSSIDFTLDITFWVCGFVFVVVNLFMAYCVWKFRYKKDRRAEYEPENKKLELWLTGITALGVTAMLAPGLVVWADFVTPPENADEIEVAAQQWHWTFRLPGEDGEFGAVESRYVSVENPFGMERDDPKGQDDVLIYSPTIHIPKDRPLKMWLRSKDVLHNFAVAQFR
;
A
#
# COMPACT_ATOMS: atom_id res chain seq x y z
N MET A 1 7.28 -28.16 26.31
CA MET A 1 5.83 -27.95 26.57
C MET A 1 5.45 -26.44 26.51
N ILE A 2 6.11 -25.59 27.28
CA ILE A 2 5.79 -24.16 27.38
C ILE A 2 5.73 -23.47 26.00
N PHE A 3 6.76 -23.65 25.16
CA PHE A 3 6.79 -23.06 23.83
C PHE A 3 5.62 -23.47 22.92
N ALA A 4 5.22 -24.76 22.95
CA ALA A 4 4.07 -25.23 22.19
C ALA A 4 2.77 -24.53 22.65
N VAL A 5 2.61 -24.42 23.98
CA VAL A 5 1.46 -23.71 24.57
C VAL A 5 1.48 -22.21 24.18
N MET A 6 2.65 -21.57 24.25
CA MET A 6 2.80 -20.16 23.85
C MET A 6 2.41 -19.94 22.39
N LEU A 7 2.80 -20.81 21.46
CA LEU A 7 2.41 -20.71 20.05
C LEU A 7 0.90 -20.85 19.84
N VAL A 8 0.28 -21.81 20.56
CA VAL A 8 -1.19 -21.95 20.49
C VAL A 8 -1.89 -20.72 21.07
N LEU A 9 -1.42 -20.20 22.20
CA LEU A 9 -1.97 -18.99 22.82
C LEU A 9 -1.77 -17.76 21.92
N LEU A 10 -0.62 -17.67 21.22
CA LEU A 10 -0.38 -16.62 20.24
C LEU A 10 -1.44 -16.64 19.13
N VAL A 11 -1.69 -17.81 18.54
CA VAL A 11 -2.71 -17.96 17.49
C VAL A 11 -4.10 -17.60 18.02
N LEU A 12 -4.50 -18.20 19.15
CA LEU A 12 -5.82 -17.94 19.74
C LEU A 12 -5.98 -16.46 20.13
N GLY A 13 -4.94 -15.86 20.73
CA GLY A 13 -4.94 -14.45 21.11
C GLY A 13 -5.04 -13.53 19.90
N SER A 14 -4.31 -13.84 18.80
CA SER A 14 -4.37 -13.06 17.56
C SER A 14 -5.76 -13.14 16.91
N LEU A 15 -6.36 -14.34 16.85
CA LEU A 15 -7.70 -14.52 16.29
C LEU A 15 -8.77 -13.82 17.15
N LEU A 16 -8.67 -13.95 18.48
CA LEU A 16 -9.57 -13.28 19.41
C LEU A 16 -9.44 -11.76 19.32
N PHE A 17 -8.22 -11.25 19.27
CA PHE A 17 -7.96 -9.82 19.11
C PHE A 17 -8.56 -9.30 17.80
N HIS A 18 -8.35 -10.02 16.70
CA HIS A 18 -8.91 -9.62 15.40
C HIS A 18 -10.46 -9.60 15.46
N TRP A 19 -11.09 -10.53 16.16
CA TRP A 19 -12.55 -10.56 16.30
C TRP A 19 -13.09 -9.46 17.23
N LEU A 20 -12.45 -9.22 18.38
CA LEU A 20 -12.91 -8.24 19.36
C LEU A 20 -12.56 -6.80 18.99
N SER A 21 -11.52 -6.60 18.21
CA SER A 21 -11.07 -5.29 17.74
C SER A 21 -10.98 -5.32 16.22
N PRO A 22 -12.10 -5.42 15.51
CA PRO A 22 -12.10 -5.50 14.07
C PRO A 22 -11.51 -4.23 13.47
N TRP A 23 -10.54 -4.44 12.61
CA TRP A 23 -9.91 -3.38 11.86
C TRP A 23 -10.57 -3.32 10.48
N TYR A 24 -11.14 -2.16 10.15
CA TYR A 24 -11.79 -1.93 8.89
C TYR A 24 -11.13 -0.78 8.15
N LEU A 25 -11.05 -0.90 6.85
CA LEU A 25 -10.74 0.21 5.98
C LEU A 25 -11.83 1.28 6.08
N THR A 26 -11.44 2.55 5.96
CA THR A 26 -12.41 3.65 5.88
C THR A 26 -13.34 3.45 4.68
N PRO A 27 -14.61 3.90 4.76
CA PRO A 27 -15.51 3.83 3.62
C PRO A 27 -14.88 4.44 2.38
N LEU A 28 -14.97 3.73 1.25
CA LEU A 28 -14.40 4.16 -0.01
C LEU A 28 -15.26 5.26 -0.64
N ALA A 29 -14.62 6.35 -1.07
CA ALA A 29 -15.22 7.46 -1.83
C ALA A 29 -14.69 7.57 -3.26
N SER A 30 -13.96 6.54 -3.72
CA SER A 30 -13.38 6.46 -5.08
C SER A 30 -13.77 5.14 -5.77
N ASN A 31 -13.23 4.92 -6.95
CA ASN A 31 -13.43 3.69 -7.72
C ASN A 31 -12.40 2.58 -7.38
N TRP A 32 -11.56 2.75 -6.35
CA TRP A 32 -10.44 1.86 -6.03
C TRP A 32 -10.79 0.67 -5.12
N SER A 33 -11.99 0.12 -5.25
CA SER A 33 -12.40 -1.11 -4.53
C SER A 33 -11.51 -2.32 -4.82
N SER A 34 -10.81 -2.32 -5.96
CA SER A 34 -9.83 -3.34 -6.33
C SER A 34 -8.62 -3.37 -5.39
N ILE A 35 -8.22 -2.22 -4.84
CA ILE A 35 -7.17 -2.13 -3.81
C ILE A 35 -7.64 -2.84 -2.54
N ASP A 36 -8.84 -2.53 -2.07
CA ASP A 36 -9.42 -3.18 -0.88
C ASP A 36 -9.52 -4.69 -1.06
N PHE A 37 -10.02 -5.13 -2.21
CA PHE A 37 -10.13 -6.55 -2.52
C PHE A 37 -8.79 -7.28 -2.51
N THR A 38 -7.72 -6.69 -3.08
CA THR A 38 -6.38 -7.28 -3.04
C THR A 38 -5.79 -7.33 -1.65
N LEU A 39 -6.06 -6.31 -0.82
CA LEU A 39 -5.68 -6.30 0.60
C LEU A 39 -6.40 -7.39 1.38
N ASP A 40 -7.71 -7.52 1.20
CA ASP A 40 -8.52 -8.55 1.88
C ASP A 40 -8.02 -9.96 1.54
N ILE A 41 -7.79 -10.27 0.26
CA ILE A 41 -7.20 -11.56 -0.14
C ILE A 41 -5.86 -11.78 0.54
N THR A 42 -5.01 -10.77 0.56
CA THR A 42 -3.69 -10.86 1.18
C THR A 42 -3.81 -11.14 2.68
N PHE A 43 -4.69 -10.46 3.39
CA PHE A 43 -4.92 -10.71 4.82
C PHE A 43 -5.46 -12.12 5.08
N TRP A 44 -6.41 -12.60 4.28
CA TRP A 44 -6.94 -13.95 4.42
C TRP A 44 -5.89 -15.02 4.17
N VAL A 45 -5.11 -14.91 3.10
CA VAL A 45 -4.06 -15.88 2.76
C VAL A 45 -2.95 -15.85 3.80
N CYS A 46 -2.43 -14.67 4.15
CA CYS A 46 -1.38 -14.54 5.16
C CYS A 46 -1.86 -14.98 6.54
N GLY A 47 -3.08 -14.65 6.93
CA GLY A 47 -3.69 -15.10 8.18
C GLY A 47 -3.83 -16.61 8.25
N PHE A 48 -4.29 -17.25 7.17
CA PHE A 48 -4.36 -18.71 7.09
C PHE A 48 -2.98 -19.36 7.23
N VAL A 49 -1.99 -18.88 6.47
CA VAL A 49 -0.60 -19.39 6.56
C VAL A 49 -0.03 -19.19 7.96
N PHE A 50 -0.26 -18.01 8.56
CA PHE A 50 0.17 -17.74 9.95
C PHE A 50 -0.38 -18.77 10.92
N VAL A 51 -1.68 -19.06 10.86
CA VAL A 51 -2.32 -20.06 11.74
C VAL A 51 -1.72 -21.45 11.51
N VAL A 52 -1.68 -21.90 10.26
CA VAL A 52 -1.19 -23.24 9.90
C VAL A 52 0.26 -23.43 10.32
N VAL A 53 1.14 -22.49 10.02
CA VAL A 53 2.58 -22.61 10.34
C VAL A 53 2.80 -22.62 11.85
N ASN A 54 2.14 -21.73 12.61
CA ASN A 54 2.30 -21.69 14.05
C ASN A 54 1.73 -22.94 14.75
N LEU A 55 0.58 -23.44 14.33
CA LEU A 55 0.01 -24.69 14.87
C LEU A 55 0.86 -25.91 14.50
N PHE A 56 1.38 -25.96 13.27
CA PHE A 56 2.32 -27.00 12.86
C PHE A 56 3.60 -26.96 13.68
N MET A 57 4.15 -25.78 13.92
CA MET A 57 5.33 -25.61 14.77
C MET A 57 5.05 -26.03 16.22
N ALA A 58 3.89 -25.65 16.77
CA ALA A 58 3.47 -26.10 18.11
C ALA A 58 3.36 -27.62 18.19
N TYR A 59 2.78 -28.25 17.16
CA TYR A 59 2.72 -29.72 17.04
C TYR A 59 4.10 -30.33 16.99
N CYS A 60 5.02 -29.81 16.19
CA CYS A 60 6.41 -30.36 16.13
C CYS A 60 7.12 -30.25 17.49
N VAL A 61 7.04 -29.07 18.14
CA VAL A 61 7.65 -28.88 19.48
C VAL A 61 7.05 -29.82 20.51
N TRP A 62 5.74 -30.05 20.44
CA TRP A 62 5.09 -30.97 21.35
C TRP A 62 5.45 -32.46 21.06
N LYS A 63 5.39 -32.84 19.79
CA LYS A 63 5.62 -34.26 19.37
C LYS A 63 7.07 -34.66 19.49
N PHE A 64 8.01 -33.82 19.09
CA PHE A 64 9.45 -34.13 19.03
C PHE A 64 10.23 -33.68 20.27
N ARG A 65 9.51 -33.32 21.37
CA ARG A 65 10.16 -32.98 22.62
C ARG A 65 11.04 -34.13 23.12
N TYR A 66 12.09 -33.80 23.88
CA TYR A 66 12.99 -34.78 24.50
C TYR A 66 12.23 -35.82 25.33
N LYS A 67 12.55 -37.10 25.11
CA LYS A 67 12.13 -38.25 25.90
C LYS A 67 13.35 -39.16 26.13
N LYS A 68 13.50 -39.73 27.38
CA LYS A 68 14.66 -40.54 27.74
C LYS A 68 14.85 -41.79 26.84
N ASP A 69 13.76 -42.35 26.37
CA ASP A 69 13.73 -43.61 25.63
C ASP A 69 13.73 -43.43 24.11
N ARG A 70 13.95 -42.20 23.61
CA ARG A 70 13.93 -41.92 22.20
C ARG A 70 15.10 -41.03 21.76
N ARG A 71 15.85 -41.50 20.77
CA ARG A 71 16.87 -40.72 20.08
C ARG A 71 16.27 -40.00 18.89
N ALA A 72 16.76 -38.80 18.65
CA ALA A 72 16.47 -38.07 17.39
C ALA A 72 17.21 -38.76 16.25
N GLU A 73 16.55 -38.90 15.12
CA GLU A 73 17.17 -39.28 13.86
C GLU A 73 17.97 -38.09 13.32
N TYR A 74 19.15 -38.36 12.80
CA TYR A 74 20.01 -37.33 12.23
C TYR A 74 19.72 -37.22 10.72
N GLU A 75 18.90 -36.28 10.35
CA GLU A 75 18.55 -36.02 8.96
C GLU A 75 18.76 -34.51 8.70
N PRO A 76 20.01 -34.05 8.41
CA PRO A 76 20.36 -32.65 8.36
C PRO A 76 19.78 -31.92 7.15
N GLU A 77 19.50 -32.63 6.07
CA GLU A 77 19.01 -32.07 4.82
C GLU A 77 17.90 -32.92 4.21
N ASN A 78 16.82 -32.27 3.81
CA ASN A 78 15.77 -32.93 3.03
C ASN A 78 15.47 -32.07 1.77
N LYS A 79 16.33 -32.21 0.75
CA LYS A 79 16.26 -31.45 -0.52
C LYS A 79 14.91 -31.55 -1.21
N LYS A 80 14.22 -32.68 -1.07
CA LYS A 80 12.89 -32.86 -1.68
C LYS A 80 11.85 -32.00 -0.97
N LEU A 81 11.86 -31.98 0.35
CA LEU A 81 10.96 -31.16 1.15
C LEU A 81 11.24 -29.66 0.93
N GLU A 82 12.51 -29.28 0.91
CA GLU A 82 12.94 -27.89 0.66
C GLU A 82 12.45 -27.39 -0.72
N LEU A 83 12.65 -28.23 -1.76
CA LEU A 83 12.21 -27.89 -3.12
C LEU A 83 10.69 -27.70 -3.20
N TRP A 84 9.92 -28.60 -2.54
CA TRP A 84 8.48 -28.51 -2.50
C TRP A 84 7.99 -27.27 -1.74
N LEU A 85 8.55 -27.00 -0.57
CA LEU A 85 8.20 -25.81 0.22
C LEU A 85 8.53 -24.52 -0.52
N THR A 86 9.72 -24.44 -1.12
CA THR A 86 10.14 -23.30 -1.91
C THR A 86 9.24 -23.09 -3.13
N GLY A 87 8.94 -24.17 -3.87
CA GLY A 87 8.08 -24.12 -5.04
C GLY A 87 6.65 -23.68 -4.72
N ILE A 88 6.04 -24.25 -3.69
CA ILE A 88 4.69 -23.87 -3.23
C ILE A 88 4.66 -22.42 -2.76
N THR A 89 5.66 -22.00 -1.99
CA THR A 89 5.75 -20.61 -1.50
C THR A 89 5.93 -19.64 -2.65
N ALA A 90 6.84 -19.93 -3.59
CA ALA A 90 7.06 -19.09 -4.77
C ALA A 90 5.79 -18.96 -5.62
N LEU A 91 5.08 -20.06 -5.85
CA LEU A 91 3.81 -20.05 -6.58
C LEU A 91 2.75 -19.22 -5.84
N GLY A 92 2.61 -19.40 -4.53
CA GLY A 92 1.66 -18.66 -3.71
C GLY A 92 1.94 -17.15 -3.70
N VAL A 93 3.21 -16.77 -3.53
CA VAL A 93 3.62 -15.36 -3.57
C VAL A 93 3.35 -14.75 -4.96
N THR A 94 3.69 -15.46 -6.03
CA THR A 94 3.44 -15.00 -7.41
C THR A 94 1.94 -14.83 -7.66
N ALA A 95 1.12 -15.76 -7.20
CA ALA A 95 -0.33 -15.69 -7.35
C ALA A 95 -0.97 -14.53 -6.59
N MET A 96 -0.40 -14.13 -5.44
CA MET A 96 -0.85 -12.95 -4.70
C MET A 96 -0.33 -11.64 -5.29
N LEU A 97 0.88 -11.65 -5.82
CA LEU A 97 1.51 -10.44 -6.38
C LEU A 97 0.87 -10.03 -7.72
N ALA A 98 0.50 -10.98 -8.57
CA ALA A 98 -0.01 -10.67 -9.90
C ALA A 98 -1.27 -9.78 -9.91
N PRO A 99 -2.33 -10.03 -9.13
CA PRO A 99 -3.46 -9.11 -9.03
C PRO A 99 -3.08 -7.71 -8.55
N GLY A 100 -2.17 -7.62 -7.56
CA GLY A 100 -1.67 -6.35 -7.05
C GLY A 100 -0.94 -5.53 -8.10
N LEU A 101 -0.15 -6.17 -8.97
CA LEU A 101 0.53 -5.49 -10.07
C LEU A 101 -0.45 -4.96 -11.13
N VAL A 102 -1.55 -5.67 -11.40
CA VAL A 102 -2.60 -5.19 -12.31
C VAL A 102 -3.26 -3.93 -11.72
N VAL A 103 -3.67 -3.98 -10.46
CA VAL A 103 -4.28 -2.83 -9.77
C VAL A 103 -3.31 -1.64 -9.72
N TRP A 104 -2.02 -1.91 -9.48
CA TRP A 104 -1.00 -0.86 -9.49
C TRP A 104 -0.82 -0.25 -10.89
N ALA A 105 -0.82 -1.07 -11.94
CA ALA A 105 -0.72 -0.56 -13.32
C ALA A 105 -1.90 0.34 -13.66
N ASP A 106 -3.13 -0.04 -13.29
CA ASP A 106 -4.33 0.79 -13.48
C ASP A 106 -4.23 2.11 -12.70
N PHE A 107 -3.69 2.06 -11.47
CA PHE A 107 -3.54 3.24 -10.62
C PHE A 107 -2.55 4.27 -11.18
N VAL A 108 -1.45 3.83 -11.80
CA VAL A 108 -0.42 4.72 -12.35
C VAL A 108 -0.65 5.10 -13.81
N THR A 109 -1.69 4.55 -14.44
CA THR A 109 -2.05 4.81 -15.85
C THR A 109 -3.46 5.40 -15.93
N PRO A 110 -3.66 6.67 -15.54
CA PRO A 110 -4.96 7.31 -15.62
C PRO A 110 -5.41 7.43 -17.09
N PRO A 111 -6.73 7.48 -17.35
CA PRO A 111 -7.25 7.66 -18.70
C PRO A 111 -6.87 9.04 -19.27
N GLU A 112 -6.76 9.12 -20.59
CA GLU A 112 -6.34 10.36 -21.29
C GLU A 112 -7.27 11.57 -21.04
N ASN A 113 -8.53 11.32 -20.71
CA ASN A 113 -9.52 12.33 -20.40
C ASN A 113 -9.63 12.66 -18.90
N ALA A 114 -8.65 12.29 -18.10
CA ALA A 114 -8.63 12.63 -16.68
C ALA A 114 -8.37 14.12 -16.48
N ASP A 115 -9.10 14.73 -15.54
CA ASP A 115 -8.77 16.08 -15.06
C ASP A 115 -7.41 16.04 -14.36
N GLU A 116 -6.60 17.07 -14.53
CA GLU A 116 -5.26 17.11 -13.95
C GLU A 116 -5.19 18.09 -12.77
N ILE A 117 -4.50 17.69 -11.72
CA ILE A 117 -4.18 18.52 -10.56
C ILE A 117 -2.72 18.33 -10.20
N GLU A 118 -1.97 19.42 -10.02
CA GLU A 118 -0.67 19.39 -9.36
C GLU A 118 -0.81 19.62 -7.86
N VAL A 119 -0.05 18.87 -7.07
CA VAL A 119 0.00 18.94 -5.61
C VAL A 119 1.43 19.14 -5.18
N ALA A 120 1.75 20.27 -4.58
CA ALA A 120 3.05 20.56 -4.00
C ALA A 120 3.00 20.43 -2.48
N ALA A 121 3.84 19.53 -1.96
CA ALA A 121 4.03 19.32 -0.54
C ALA A 121 5.20 20.16 -0.02
N GLN A 122 5.01 20.78 1.13
CA GLN A 122 6.09 21.37 1.91
C GLN A 122 5.76 21.35 3.40
N GLN A 123 6.76 21.47 4.24
CA GLN A 123 6.58 21.61 5.67
C GLN A 123 5.98 23.00 5.99
N TRP A 124 4.72 23.17 6.44
CA TRP A 124 3.78 22.11 6.89
C TRP A 124 2.43 22.34 6.20
N HIS A 125 2.37 22.40 4.89
CA HIS A 125 1.14 22.60 4.15
C HIS A 125 1.20 22.01 2.73
N TRP A 126 0.04 21.94 2.10
CA TRP A 126 -0.16 21.51 0.74
C TRP A 126 -0.62 22.70 -0.08
N THR A 127 -0.10 22.80 -1.30
CA THR A 127 -0.57 23.78 -2.29
C THR A 127 -1.03 22.99 -3.51
N PHE A 128 -2.13 23.41 -4.11
CA PHE A 128 -2.67 22.78 -5.30
C PHE A 128 -2.62 23.75 -6.46
N ARG A 129 -2.44 23.22 -7.66
CA ARG A 129 -2.48 23.94 -8.91
C ARG A 129 -3.43 23.22 -9.85
N LEU A 130 -4.36 23.93 -10.42
CA LEU A 130 -5.27 23.46 -11.45
C LEU A 130 -4.88 24.10 -12.77
N PRO A 131 -4.98 23.40 -13.92
CA PRO A 131 -4.89 24.03 -15.22
C PRO A 131 -6.05 25.02 -15.36
N GLY A 132 -5.81 26.12 -16.02
CA GLY A 132 -6.79 27.16 -16.20
C GLY A 132 -7.90 26.79 -17.20
N GLU A 133 -8.39 27.79 -17.94
CA GLU A 133 -9.46 27.60 -18.93
C GLU A 133 -8.98 26.82 -20.17
N ASP A 134 -7.67 26.89 -20.48
CA ASP A 134 -7.07 26.17 -21.61
C ASP A 134 -6.88 24.67 -21.32
N GLY A 135 -6.96 24.24 -20.04
CA GLY A 135 -6.79 22.85 -19.60
C GLY A 135 -5.34 22.35 -19.65
N GLU A 136 -4.36 23.25 -19.82
CA GLU A 136 -2.93 22.91 -19.86
C GLU A 136 -2.17 23.61 -18.73
N PHE A 137 -1.21 22.91 -18.14
CA PHE A 137 -0.31 23.52 -17.15
C PHE A 137 0.79 24.32 -17.84
N GLY A 138 1.09 25.50 -17.33
CA GLY A 138 2.29 26.23 -17.71
C GLY A 138 3.57 25.51 -17.28
N ALA A 139 4.66 25.77 -17.98
CA ALA A 139 5.98 25.20 -17.74
C ALA A 139 6.48 25.48 -16.32
N VAL A 140 7.19 24.50 -15.76
CA VAL A 140 7.77 24.59 -14.42
C VAL A 140 9.24 24.20 -14.44
N GLU A 141 10.06 24.95 -13.70
CA GLU A 141 11.46 24.63 -13.51
C GLU A 141 11.86 24.75 -12.03
N SER A 142 12.69 23.80 -11.58
CA SER A 142 13.12 23.75 -10.18
C SER A 142 13.91 24.99 -9.73
N ARG A 143 14.59 25.68 -10.65
CA ARG A 143 15.31 26.92 -10.34
C ARG A 143 14.40 28.11 -9.95
N TYR A 144 13.11 28.05 -10.32
CA TYR A 144 12.14 29.08 -9.98
C TYR A 144 11.34 28.77 -8.71
N VAL A 145 11.60 27.62 -8.08
CA VAL A 145 10.91 27.27 -6.84
C VAL A 145 11.30 28.23 -5.72
N SER A 146 10.32 28.92 -5.17
CA SER A 146 10.48 29.85 -4.06
C SER A 146 9.32 29.74 -3.08
N VAL A 147 9.27 30.62 -2.08
CA VAL A 147 8.14 30.68 -1.13
C VAL A 147 6.87 31.13 -1.87
N GLU A 148 7.00 32.10 -2.76
CA GLU A 148 5.89 32.66 -3.53
C GLU A 148 5.54 31.85 -4.78
N ASN A 149 6.43 30.96 -5.20
CA ASN A 149 6.26 30.11 -6.38
C ASN A 149 6.60 28.66 -6.05
N PRO A 150 5.74 27.95 -5.28
CA PRO A 150 6.03 26.61 -4.80
C PRO A 150 6.14 25.57 -5.91
N PHE A 151 5.54 25.80 -7.06
CA PHE A 151 5.62 24.92 -8.23
C PHE A 151 6.82 25.20 -9.14
N GLY A 152 7.46 26.36 -9.00
CA GLY A 152 8.51 26.79 -9.93
C GLY A 152 7.98 27.17 -11.31
N MET A 153 6.79 27.77 -11.37
CA MET A 153 6.15 28.17 -12.61
C MET A 153 6.99 29.21 -13.35
N GLU A 154 7.09 29.08 -14.66
CA GLU A 154 7.71 30.08 -15.54
C GLU A 154 6.73 31.23 -15.77
N ARG A 155 7.12 32.44 -15.38
CA ARG A 155 6.23 33.62 -15.38
C ARG A 155 5.82 34.10 -16.78
N ASP A 156 6.68 33.82 -17.76
CA ASP A 156 6.49 34.29 -19.12
C ASP A 156 5.80 33.26 -20.03
N ASP A 157 5.47 32.10 -19.50
CA ASP A 157 4.74 31.06 -20.23
C ASP A 157 3.24 31.43 -20.32
N PRO A 158 2.70 31.62 -21.53
CA PRO A 158 1.28 31.97 -21.71
C PRO A 158 0.32 30.93 -21.11
N LYS A 159 0.66 29.66 -21.17
CA LYS A 159 -0.15 28.53 -20.64
C LYS A 159 -0.30 28.55 -19.12
N GLY A 160 0.65 29.13 -18.42
CA GLY A 160 0.61 29.18 -16.96
C GLY A 160 -0.06 30.42 -16.37
N GLN A 161 -0.49 31.35 -17.22
CA GLN A 161 -1.05 32.63 -16.75
C GLN A 161 -2.48 32.52 -16.23
N ASP A 162 -3.23 31.55 -16.68
CA ASP A 162 -4.58 31.24 -16.21
C ASP A 162 -4.63 30.10 -15.20
N ASP A 163 -3.47 29.48 -14.86
CA ASP A 163 -3.37 28.47 -13.82
C ASP A 163 -3.90 28.96 -12.46
N VAL A 164 -4.71 28.14 -11.81
CA VAL A 164 -5.33 28.49 -10.53
C VAL A 164 -4.54 27.87 -9.38
N LEU A 165 -3.92 28.73 -8.57
CA LEU A 165 -3.21 28.31 -7.36
C LEU A 165 -4.12 28.34 -6.13
N ILE A 166 -4.17 27.23 -5.39
CA ILE A 166 -5.00 27.06 -4.20
C ILE A 166 -4.08 26.82 -3.01
N TYR A 167 -4.01 27.78 -2.11
CA TYR A 167 -3.24 27.72 -0.86
C TYR A 167 -4.10 27.28 0.35
N SER A 168 -5.38 27.01 0.12
CA SER A 168 -6.30 26.51 1.12
C SER A 168 -6.01 25.04 1.44
N PRO A 169 -6.20 24.59 2.70
CA PRO A 169 -6.17 23.17 3.03
C PRO A 169 -7.32 22.36 2.43
N THR A 170 -8.28 23.04 1.79
CA THR A 170 -9.45 22.42 1.16
C THR A 170 -9.40 22.64 -0.34
N ILE A 171 -9.52 21.56 -1.10
CA ILE A 171 -9.68 21.57 -2.54
C ILE A 171 -11.04 20.98 -2.90
N HIS A 172 -11.70 21.56 -3.89
CA HIS A 172 -12.96 21.05 -4.46
C HIS A 172 -12.64 20.41 -5.81
N ILE A 173 -13.02 19.14 -5.95
CA ILE A 173 -12.82 18.37 -7.19
C ILE A 173 -14.17 17.92 -7.75
N PRO A 174 -14.30 17.78 -9.08
CA PRO A 174 -15.50 17.25 -9.71
C PRO A 174 -15.78 15.82 -9.24
N LYS A 175 -17.05 15.53 -8.98
CA LYS A 175 -17.49 14.17 -8.67
C LYS A 175 -17.65 13.35 -9.96
N ASP A 176 -17.41 12.05 -9.87
CA ASP A 176 -17.62 11.07 -10.95
C ASP A 176 -16.79 11.36 -12.22
N ARG A 177 -15.64 12.02 -12.08
CA ARG A 177 -14.66 12.23 -13.14
C ARG A 177 -13.31 11.65 -12.76
N PRO A 178 -12.58 11.03 -13.70
CA PRO A 178 -11.23 10.57 -13.46
C PRO A 178 -10.31 11.74 -13.16
N LEU A 179 -9.43 11.56 -12.19
CA LEU A 179 -8.49 12.59 -11.75
C LEU A 179 -7.07 12.04 -11.79
N LYS A 180 -6.17 12.78 -12.41
CA LYS A 180 -4.73 12.54 -12.42
C LYS A 180 -4.04 13.55 -11.52
N MET A 181 -3.32 13.05 -10.52
CA MET A 181 -2.62 13.89 -9.56
C MET A 181 -1.11 13.84 -9.81
N TRP A 182 -0.51 15.01 -10.06
CA TRP A 182 0.92 15.17 -10.13
C TRP A 182 1.46 15.57 -8.77
N LEU A 183 2.19 14.65 -8.13
CA LEU A 183 2.71 14.88 -6.77
C LEU A 183 4.13 15.40 -6.84
N ARG A 184 4.37 16.52 -6.17
CA ARG A 184 5.68 17.16 -6.04
C ARG A 184 6.01 17.40 -4.57
N SER A 185 7.29 17.44 -4.26
CA SER A 185 7.80 17.82 -2.95
C SER A 185 8.82 18.94 -3.11
N LYS A 186 8.72 19.94 -2.26
CA LYS A 186 9.60 21.11 -2.27
C LYS A 186 10.81 20.93 -1.34
N ASP A 187 10.66 20.21 -0.26
CA ASP A 187 11.65 20.09 0.81
C ASP A 187 12.05 18.64 1.11
N VAL A 188 11.22 17.88 1.80
CA VAL A 188 11.47 16.48 2.18
C VAL A 188 10.42 15.56 1.58
N LEU A 189 10.55 14.25 1.75
CA LEU A 189 9.53 13.31 1.33
C LEU A 189 8.24 13.51 2.13
N HIS A 190 7.13 13.58 1.40
CA HIS A 190 5.78 13.66 1.96
C HIS A 190 4.92 12.54 1.40
N ASN A 191 3.95 12.11 2.19
CA ASN A 191 2.94 11.16 1.76
C ASN A 191 1.59 11.89 1.59
N PHE A 192 1.12 12.00 0.35
CA PHE A 192 -0.22 12.51 0.07
C PHE A 192 -1.22 11.37 0.22
N ALA A 193 -1.88 11.32 1.37
CA ALA A 193 -2.80 10.24 1.71
C ALA A 193 -4.21 10.77 1.95
N VAL A 194 -5.16 10.26 1.18
CA VAL A 194 -6.58 10.48 1.37
C VAL A 194 -7.22 9.11 1.58
N ALA A 195 -7.41 8.72 2.84
CA ALA A 195 -7.81 7.37 3.22
C ALA A 195 -9.11 6.87 2.55
N GLN A 196 -10.01 7.79 2.18
CA GLN A 196 -11.24 7.47 1.46
C GLN A 196 -11.04 7.24 -0.04
N PHE A 197 -9.90 7.65 -0.59
CA PHE A 197 -9.57 7.46 -2.02
C PHE A 197 -8.64 6.27 -2.25
N ARG A 198 -7.94 5.81 -1.22
CA ARG A 198 -6.84 4.81 -1.17
C ARG A 198 -5.48 5.34 -1.58
#